data_5099565a2894a410d99dfbc9505ca29a
#
_entry.id   5099565a2894a410d99dfbc9505ca29a
#
_cell.length_a   1.000
_cell.length_b   1.000
_cell.length_c   1.000
_cell.angle_alpha   90.00
_cell.angle_beta   90.00
_cell.angle_gamma   90.00
#
_symmetry.space_group_name_H-M   'P 1'
#
loop_
_entity.id
_entity.type
_entity.pdbx_description
1 polymer ?
#
loop_
_entity_poly.entity_id
_entity_poly.type
_entity_poly.pdbx_seq_one_letter_code
_entity_poly.pdbx_strand_id
1 'polypeptide(L)'
;GDVYKRQCDERGINVIIDLVMNHTSSQHEWFKTAADYLKNLPEGAEPDASECPYVDYYNFSKEMQGGYSKLDGTDWYYEAQFWSEMPDLNLGSQAVRDEFDKIVDFWLDLGVDGFRLDAAKEYYSGSVDKNVEVLSWFHSMVKEKKEDAYIVAEVWTDQNTYAKYYESGIDSCFDFSFADSTGTITSVLKNGSASSYGKALVNLQDNLSQYSDSYIDAPFYTNHDMARGAGYYSGDDSEKQTKIAQTMNLLMSGSAFLYYGEELGMKGSGKDENKRAPMYWSEDSAVDGMCKGPADMDTIKMKYGALETQEEDGNSIYQFVKQTIKLRNEYPEIARGTVKFEENISDDKVCVIKKTYGDSEILLVYNLAPESADVDLSGVTVGEKSGSELEIGGVLLTGTEEAVLQDGTLTMPGYSVVIVK
;
A
#
# COMPACT_ATOMS: atom_id res chain seq x y z
N GLY A 1 13.60 -16.90 9.19
CA GLY A 1 12.36 -16.87 8.39
C GLY A 1 11.35 -17.94 8.80
N ASP A 2 11.82 -19.15 8.93
CA ASP A 2 11.01 -20.35 9.21
C ASP A 2 10.12 -20.28 10.46
N VAL A 3 10.64 -19.67 11.53
CA VAL A 3 9.90 -19.53 12.80
C VAL A 3 8.70 -18.59 12.65
N TYR A 4 8.89 -17.45 12.00
CA TYR A 4 7.83 -16.45 11.82
C TYR A 4 6.77 -16.93 10.84
N LYS A 5 7.15 -17.57 9.74
CA LYS A 5 6.19 -18.16 8.79
C LYS A 5 5.28 -19.18 9.49
N ARG A 6 5.85 -20.09 10.27
CA ARG A 6 5.08 -21.08 11.04
C ARG A 6 4.15 -20.44 12.06
N GLN A 7 4.58 -19.38 12.75
CA GLN A 7 3.72 -18.64 13.69
C GLN A 7 2.53 -17.97 12.98
N CYS A 8 2.73 -17.47 11.76
CA CYS A 8 1.67 -16.92 10.94
C CYS A 8 0.69 -18.01 10.48
N ASP A 9 1.20 -19.13 10.00
CA ASP A 9 0.39 -20.29 9.56
C ASP A 9 -0.52 -20.82 10.68
N GLU A 10 0.03 -20.96 11.89
CA GLU A 10 -0.73 -21.38 13.08
C GLU A 10 -1.90 -20.42 13.43
N ARG A 11 -1.85 -19.19 12.93
CA ARG A 11 -2.86 -18.14 13.13
C ARG A 11 -3.71 -17.87 11.90
N GLY A 12 -3.52 -18.61 10.81
CA GLY A 12 -4.20 -18.41 9.55
C GLY A 12 -3.81 -17.09 8.85
N ILE A 13 -2.59 -16.62 9.07
CA ILE A 13 -2.04 -15.40 8.45
C ILE A 13 -1.14 -15.80 7.29
N ASN A 14 -1.48 -15.38 6.08
CA ASN A 14 -0.62 -15.54 4.92
C ASN A 14 0.55 -14.56 4.95
N VAL A 15 1.70 -14.99 4.43
CA VAL A 15 2.93 -14.20 4.42
C VAL A 15 3.38 -13.95 2.99
N ILE A 16 3.49 -12.69 2.61
CA ILE A 16 4.16 -12.28 1.38
C ILE A 16 5.52 -11.65 1.71
N ILE A 17 6.47 -11.77 0.81
CA ILE A 17 7.80 -11.18 0.98
C ILE A 17 8.08 -10.15 -0.09
N ASP A 18 8.96 -9.21 0.25
CA ASP A 18 9.48 -8.22 -0.70
C ASP A 18 10.46 -8.91 -1.65
N LEU A 19 10.23 -8.79 -2.95
CA LEU A 19 11.09 -9.31 -4.01
C LEU A 19 11.60 -8.18 -4.88
N VAL A 20 12.88 -7.85 -4.72
CA VAL A 20 13.56 -6.79 -5.46
C VAL A 20 14.10 -7.38 -6.75
N MET A 21 13.36 -7.22 -7.86
CA MET A 21 13.79 -7.70 -9.18
C MET A 21 14.52 -6.63 -10.00
N ASN A 22 14.35 -5.35 -9.66
CA ASN A 22 14.88 -4.26 -10.45
C ASN A 22 16.41 -4.22 -10.44
N HIS A 23 17.05 -4.48 -9.31
CA HIS A 23 18.50 -4.27 -9.13
C HIS A 23 19.11 -5.22 -8.11
N THR A 24 20.43 -5.27 -8.10
CA THR A 24 21.21 -5.91 -7.03
C THR A 24 22.09 -4.87 -6.33
N SER A 25 22.78 -5.28 -5.27
CA SER A 25 23.91 -4.50 -4.76
C SER A 25 25.07 -4.54 -5.74
N SER A 26 25.85 -3.45 -5.84
CA SER A 26 27.14 -3.44 -6.54
C SER A 26 28.14 -4.45 -5.96
N GLN A 27 27.90 -4.92 -4.73
CA GLN A 27 28.71 -5.96 -4.07
C GLN A 27 28.21 -7.38 -4.35
N HIS A 28 27.09 -7.54 -5.08
CA HIS A 28 26.59 -8.84 -5.49
C HIS A 28 27.59 -9.54 -6.41
N GLU A 29 27.73 -10.85 -6.25
CA GLU A 29 28.70 -11.66 -7.02
C GLU A 29 28.49 -11.53 -8.53
N TRP A 30 27.25 -11.49 -9.00
CA TRP A 30 26.94 -11.32 -10.43
C TRP A 30 27.54 -10.02 -10.98
N PHE A 31 27.29 -8.90 -10.30
CA PHE A 31 27.80 -7.59 -10.77
C PHE A 31 29.32 -7.50 -10.68
N LYS A 32 29.92 -7.96 -9.58
CA LYS A 32 31.38 -7.95 -9.41
C LYS A 32 32.09 -8.77 -10.47
N THR A 33 31.56 -9.96 -10.77
CA THR A 33 32.14 -10.83 -11.80
C THR A 33 32.04 -10.19 -13.20
N ALA A 34 30.87 -9.62 -13.56
CA ALA A 34 30.70 -8.88 -14.81
C ALA A 34 31.64 -7.66 -14.90
N ALA A 35 31.73 -6.89 -13.82
CA ALA A 35 32.59 -5.71 -13.75
C ALA A 35 34.08 -6.07 -13.89
N ASP A 36 34.51 -7.13 -13.22
CA ASP A 36 35.93 -7.59 -13.33
C ASP A 36 36.23 -8.16 -14.72
N TYR A 37 35.29 -8.84 -15.35
CA TYR A 37 35.44 -9.28 -16.73
C TYR A 37 35.62 -8.07 -17.68
N LEU A 38 34.72 -7.07 -17.57
CA LEU A 38 34.82 -5.84 -18.42
C LEU A 38 36.08 -5.04 -18.19
N LYS A 39 36.61 -4.98 -16.96
CA LYS A 39 37.89 -4.32 -16.66
C LYS A 39 39.07 -4.99 -17.31
N ASN A 40 39.01 -6.29 -17.55
CA ASN A 40 40.10 -7.08 -18.17
C ASN A 40 39.85 -7.33 -19.67
N LEU A 41 38.77 -6.85 -20.23
CA LEU A 41 38.44 -7.01 -21.64
C LEU A 41 39.41 -6.23 -22.49
N PRO A 42 40.03 -6.80 -23.54
CA PRO A 42 40.93 -6.07 -24.42
C PRO A 42 40.27 -4.86 -25.08
N GLU A 43 41.06 -3.81 -25.34
CA GLU A 43 40.55 -2.62 -26.01
C GLU A 43 39.89 -2.96 -27.36
N GLY A 44 38.65 -2.50 -27.56
CA GLY A 44 37.84 -2.77 -28.76
C GLY A 44 37.18 -4.13 -28.82
N ALA A 45 37.36 -4.99 -27.82
CA ALA A 45 36.61 -6.24 -27.73
C ALA A 45 35.19 -5.99 -27.21
N GLU A 46 34.24 -6.81 -27.67
CA GLU A 46 32.87 -6.82 -27.17
C GLU A 46 32.74 -7.92 -26.09
N PRO A 47 31.88 -7.72 -25.08
CA PRO A 47 31.62 -8.72 -24.08
C PRO A 47 31.01 -10.00 -24.66
N ASP A 48 31.45 -11.15 -24.16
CA ASP A 48 30.95 -12.48 -24.57
C ASP A 48 30.35 -13.21 -23.38
N ALA A 49 29.03 -13.41 -23.41
CA ALA A 49 28.30 -14.12 -22.36
C ALA A 49 28.71 -15.60 -22.25
N SER A 50 29.34 -16.18 -23.26
CA SER A 50 29.89 -17.54 -23.17
C SER A 50 31.14 -17.62 -22.28
N GLU A 51 31.86 -16.50 -22.14
CA GLU A 51 33.02 -16.36 -21.26
C GLU A 51 32.62 -15.86 -19.86
N CYS A 52 31.68 -14.93 -19.80
CA CYS A 52 31.13 -14.40 -18.55
C CYS A 52 29.61 -14.21 -18.67
N PRO A 53 28.79 -15.17 -18.22
CA PRO A 53 27.34 -15.09 -18.35
C PRO A 53 26.72 -13.84 -17.71
N TYR A 54 27.37 -13.29 -16.69
CA TYR A 54 26.85 -12.16 -15.94
C TYR A 54 26.89 -10.82 -16.69
N VAL A 55 27.57 -10.73 -17.85
CA VAL A 55 27.50 -9.51 -18.68
C VAL A 55 26.10 -9.30 -19.28
N ASP A 56 25.30 -10.37 -19.42
CA ASP A 56 23.93 -10.29 -19.87
C ASP A 56 22.93 -10.05 -18.72
N TYR A 57 23.38 -10.11 -17.47
CA TYR A 57 22.52 -9.90 -16.30
C TYR A 57 22.26 -8.41 -16.04
N TYR A 58 23.08 -7.52 -16.59
CA TYR A 58 22.99 -6.07 -16.43
C TYR A 58 23.03 -5.37 -17.78
N ASN A 59 22.59 -4.11 -17.81
CA ASN A 59 22.61 -3.29 -19.01
C ASN A 59 23.91 -2.46 -19.03
N PHE A 60 24.90 -2.92 -19.82
CA PHE A 60 26.16 -2.20 -20.02
C PHE A 60 26.17 -1.43 -21.34
N SER A 61 26.87 -0.27 -21.38
CA SER A 61 27.00 0.57 -22.56
C SER A 61 28.39 1.27 -22.58
N LYS A 62 28.93 1.51 -23.75
CA LYS A 62 30.08 2.43 -23.92
C LYS A 62 29.65 3.89 -24.00
N GLU A 63 28.35 4.15 -24.15
CA GLU A 63 27.81 5.50 -24.21
C GLU A 63 27.16 5.85 -22.88
N MET A 64 27.41 7.06 -22.37
CA MET A 64 26.74 7.61 -21.23
C MET A 64 25.27 7.84 -21.56
N GLN A 65 24.37 7.28 -20.75
CA GLN A 65 22.92 7.43 -20.87
C GLN A 65 22.34 7.99 -19.57
N GLY A 66 21.10 8.51 -19.62
CA GLY A 66 20.37 8.88 -18.40
C GLY A 66 20.16 7.65 -17.51
N GLY A 67 20.39 7.78 -16.21
CA GLY A 67 20.28 6.66 -15.28
C GLY A 67 21.46 5.67 -15.30
N TYR A 68 22.52 5.94 -16.03
CA TYR A 68 23.74 5.12 -16.08
C TYR A 68 24.85 5.71 -15.21
N SER A 69 25.63 4.82 -14.60
CA SER A 69 26.81 5.14 -13.81
C SER A 69 28.09 4.63 -14.50
N LYS A 70 29.18 5.36 -14.33
CA LYS A 70 30.50 4.95 -14.88
C LYS A 70 31.02 3.72 -14.14
N LEU A 71 31.47 2.71 -14.87
CA LEU A 71 32.24 1.60 -14.31
C LEU A 71 33.70 2.03 -14.21
N ASP A 72 34.15 2.29 -12.99
CA ASP A 72 35.50 2.82 -12.72
C ASP A 72 36.61 1.97 -13.34
N GLY A 73 37.56 2.66 -13.97
CA GLY A 73 38.71 2.03 -14.65
C GLY A 73 38.42 1.44 -16.02
N THR A 74 37.24 1.72 -16.60
CA THR A 74 36.83 1.26 -17.93
C THR A 74 36.21 2.37 -18.77
N ASP A 75 35.89 2.08 -20.04
CA ASP A 75 35.03 2.93 -20.88
C ASP A 75 33.55 2.56 -20.80
N TRP A 76 33.19 1.63 -19.94
CA TRP A 76 31.86 1.14 -19.78
C TRP A 76 31.06 1.95 -18.77
N TYR A 77 29.73 1.96 -18.98
CA TYR A 77 28.70 2.45 -18.08
C TYR A 77 27.72 1.31 -17.83
N TYR A 78 27.01 1.34 -16.72
CA TYR A 78 25.96 0.38 -16.37
C TYR A 78 24.71 1.11 -15.89
N GLU A 79 23.55 0.55 -16.17
CA GLU A 79 22.28 1.10 -15.70
C GLU A 79 22.20 1.01 -14.18
N ALA A 80 21.82 2.12 -13.54
CA ALA A 80 21.63 2.24 -12.09
C ALA A 80 20.71 3.44 -11.82
N GLN A 81 19.41 3.25 -12.06
CA GLN A 81 18.43 4.33 -12.02
C GLN A 81 18.33 5.00 -10.65
N PHE A 82 18.50 4.24 -9.57
CA PHE A 82 18.41 4.75 -8.20
C PHE A 82 19.75 5.29 -7.69
N TRP A 83 20.81 4.49 -7.81
CA TRP A 83 22.12 4.84 -7.27
C TRP A 83 23.20 3.91 -7.82
N SER A 84 24.42 4.42 -7.97
CA SER A 84 25.55 3.65 -8.50
C SER A 84 25.86 2.32 -7.78
N GLU A 85 25.48 2.22 -6.50
CA GLU A 85 25.61 0.98 -5.72
C GLU A 85 24.44 0.00 -5.93
N MET A 86 23.50 0.34 -6.79
CA MET A 86 22.29 -0.43 -7.11
C MET A 86 22.18 -0.65 -8.62
N PRO A 87 23.07 -1.49 -9.23
CA PRO A 87 23.03 -1.76 -10.66
C PRO A 87 21.73 -2.49 -11.04
N ASP A 88 21.07 -2.00 -12.09
CA ASP A 88 19.80 -2.53 -12.56
C ASP A 88 19.99 -3.82 -13.35
N LEU A 89 19.12 -4.80 -13.10
CA LEU A 89 19.12 -6.08 -13.79
C LEU A 89 18.47 -5.97 -15.18
N ASN A 90 19.00 -6.69 -16.13
CA ASN A 90 18.41 -6.87 -17.45
C ASN A 90 17.28 -7.89 -17.42
N LEU A 91 16.06 -7.47 -17.13
CA LEU A 91 14.89 -8.34 -17.09
C LEU A 91 14.43 -8.84 -18.48
N GLY A 92 15.08 -8.40 -19.55
CA GLY A 92 14.96 -8.99 -20.88
C GLY A 92 15.83 -10.23 -21.09
N SER A 93 16.84 -10.44 -20.23
CA SER A 93 17.70 -11.63 -20.28
C SER A 93 16.98 -12.88 -19.78
N GLN A 94 16.94 -13.93 -20.61
CA GLN A 94 16.36 -15.20 -20.18
C GLN A 94 17.12 -15.81 -18.99
N ALA A 95 18.44 -15.62 -18.96
CA ALA A 95 19.26 -16.12 -17.84
C ALA A 95 18.86 -15.45 -16.50
N VAL A 96 18.54 -14.16 -16.50
CA VAL A 96 18.03 -13.44 -15.31
C VAL A 96 16.63 -13.97 -14.94
N ARG A 97 15.75 -14.18 -15.92
CA ARG A 97 14.42 -14.75 -15.69
C ARG A 97 14.49 -16.16 -15.11
N ASP A 98 15.44 -16.97 -15.56
CA ASP A 98 15.69 -18.33 -15.03
C ASP A 98 16.21 -18.28 -13.58
N GLU A 99 16.97 -17.27 -13.19
CA GLU A 99 17.35 -17.08 -11.79
C GLU A 99 16.14 -16.70 -10.91
N PHE A 100 15.26 -15.83 -11.38
CA PHE A 100 14.04 -15.50 -10.63
C PHE A 100 13.07 -16.69 -10.53
N ASP A 101 13.00 -17.54 -11.53
CA ASP A 101 12.24 -18.79 -11.46
C ASP A 101 12.71 -19.66 -10.28
N LYS A 102 14.02 -19.84 -10.11
CA LYS A 102 14.63 -20.58 -8.99
C LYS A 102 14.43 -19.88 -7.64
N ILE A 103 14.53 -18.54 -7.62
CA ILE A 103 14.30 -17.74 -6.40
C ILE A 103 12.85 -17.88 -5.93
N VAL A 104 11.91 -17.86 -6.85
CA VAL A 104 10.49 -18.06 -6.55
C VAL A 104 10.23 -19.46 -6.03
N ASP A 105 10.77 -20.51 -6.68
CA ASP A 105 10.68 -21.89 -6.18
C ASP A 105 11.18 -22.00 -4.74
N PHE A 106 12.36 -21.43 -4.46
CA PHE A 106 12.94 -21.46 -3.12
C PHE A 106 12.00 -20.87 -2.05
N TRP A 107 11.40 -19.74 -2.32
CA TRP A 107 10.52 -19.07 -1.35
C TRP A 107 9.15 -19.73 -1.23
N LEU A 108 8.58 -20.22 -2.34
CA LEU A 108 7.33 -20.98 -2.32
C LEU A 108 7.49 -22.32 -1.60
N ASP A 109 8.62 -23.01 -1.77
CA ASP A 109 8.94 -24.24 -1.03
C ASP A 109 9.07 -24.02 0.49
N LEU A 110 9.47 -22.79 0.90
CA LEU A 110 9.45 -22.38 2.31
C LEU A 110 8.05 -21.96 2.80
N GLY A 111 7.03 -22.04 1.94
CA GLY A 111 5.65 -21.78 2.29
C GLY A 111 5.22 -20.31 2.20
N VAL A 112 5.96 -19.46 1.51
CA VAL A 112 5.55 -18.07 1.26
C VAL A 112 4.28 -18.05 0.39
N ASP A 113 3.37 -17.12 0.69
CA ASP A 113 2.04 -17.05 0.06
C ASP A 113 1.97 -16.00 -1.07
N GLY A 114 3.06 -15.33 -1.36
CA GLY A 114 3.12 -14.35 -2.45
C GLY A 114 4.27 -13.36 -2.32
N PHE A 115 4.21 -12.32 -3.15
CA PHE A 115 5.32 -11.37 -3.30
C PHE A 115 4.83 -9.93 -3.41
N ARG A 116 5.58 -9.02 -2.79
CA ARG A 116 5.55 -7.60 -3.10
C ARG A 116 6.69 -7.31 -4.06
N LEU A 117 6.40 -6.75 -5.22
CA LEU A 117 7.38 -6.44 -6.24
C LEU A 117 7.83 -5.00 -6.10
N ASP A 118 9.10 -4.82 -5.71
CA ASP A 118 9.73 -3.52 -5.54
C ASP A 118 9.95 -2.83 -6.89
N ALA A 119 9.76 -1.51 -6.91
CA ALA A 119 10.13 -0.62 -8.00
C ALA A 119 9.71 -1.10 -9.42
N ALA A 120 8.52 -1.68 -9.54
CA ALA A 120 8.08 -2.30 -10.81
C ALA A 120 7.94 -1.30 -11.98
N LYS A 121 7.84 -0.01 -11.69
CA LYS A 121 7.87 1.06 -12.70
C LYS A 121 9.24 1.21 -13.36
N GLU A 122 10.30 0.82 -12.68
CA GLU A 122 11.69 1.04 -13.10
C GLU A 122 12.32 -0.17 -13.81
N TYR A 123 11.63 -1.30 -13.94
CA TYR A 123 12.13 -2.48 -14.68
C TYR A 123 12.60 -2.14 -16.08
N TYR A 124 11.87 -1.26 -16.75
CA TYR A 124 12.27 -0.52 -17.94
C TYR A 124 11.84 0.93 -17.74
N SER A 125 12.73 1.75 -17.21
CA SER A 125 12.43 3.13 -16.88
C SER A 125 11.84 3.89 -18.08
N GLY A 126 10.67 4.51 -17.87
CA GLY A 126 9.94 5.24 -18.91
C GLY A 126 9.13 4.39 -19.91
N SER A 127 9.06 3.06 -19.77
CA SER A 127 8.29 2.18 -20.66
C SER A 127 7.23 1.34 -19.95
N VAL A 128 5.99 1.83 -19.92
CA VAL A 128 4.85 1.11 -19.32
C VAL A 128 4.66 -0.26 -19.96
N ASP A 129 4.66 -0.33 -21.31
CA ASP A 129 4.40 -1.58 -22.04
C ASP A 129 5.42 -2.69 -21.72
N LYS A 130 6.71 -2.33 -21.60
CA LYS A 130 7.75 -3.29 -21.21
C LYS A 130 7.63 -3.72 -19.76
N ASN A 131 7.26 -2.82 -18.87
CA ASN A 131 7.01 -3.14 -17.47
C ASN A 131 5.80 -4.08 -17.32
N VAL A 132 4.74 -3.84 -18.08
CA VAL A 132 3.56 -4.73 -18.14
C VAL A 132 3.94 -6.11 -18.65
N GLU A 133 4.81 -6.21 -19.67
CA GLU A 133 5.32 -7.51 -20.16
C GLU A 133 6.09 -8.28 -19.09
N VAL A 134 7.00 -7.61 -18.36
CA VAL A 134 7.75 -8.24 -17.26
C VAL A 134 6.82 -8.72 -16.15
N LEU A 135 5.83 -7.91 -15.77
CA LEU A 135 4.85 -8.31 -14.76
C LEU A 135 3.98 -9.46 -15.23
N SER A 136 3.59 -9.48 -16.52
CA SER A 136 2.80 -10.59 -17.09
C SER A 136 3.59 -11.89 -17.08
N TRP A 137 4.87 -11.85 -17.46
CA TRP A 137 5.76 -13.00 -17.35
C TRP A 137 5.86 -13.49 -15.90
N PHE A 138 6.16 -12.59 -14.96
CA PHE A 138 6.34 -12.95 -13.55
C PHE A 138 5.05 -13.52 -12.94
N HIS A 139 3.92 -12.84 -13.17
CA HIS A 139 2.62 -13.30 -12.70
C HIS A 139 2.31 -14.73 -13.20
N SER A 140 2.47 -14.97 -14.51
CA SER A 140 2.20 -16.29 -15.10
C SER A 140 3.08 -17.37 -14.47
N MET A 141 4.39 -17.11 -14.34
CA MET A 141 5.35 -18.04 -13.75
C MET A 141 5.01 -18.39 -12.30
N VAL A 142 4.63 -17.39 -11.48
CA VAL A 142 4.25 -17.63 -10.09
C VAL A 142 2.93 -18.40 -9.99
N LYS A 143 1.91 -18.01 -10.80
CA LYS A 143 0.59 -18.66 -10.77
C LYS A 143 0.62 -20.11 -11.27
N GLU A 144 1.53 -20.47 -12.18
CA GLU A 144 1.77 -21.85 -12.56
C GLU A 144 2.30 -22.72 -11.40
N LYS A 145 3.09 -22.12 -10.49
CA LYS A 145 3.66 -22.80 -9.32
C LYS A 145 2.70 -22.83 -8.13
N LYS A 146 1.99 -21.73 -7.90
CA LYS A 146 1.04 -21.52 -6.79
C LYS A 146 -0.10 -20.59 -7.25
N GLU A 147 -1.22 -21.19 -7.66
CA GLU A 147 -2.38 -20.48 -8.24
C GLU A 147 -2.93 -19.39 -7.32
N ASP A 148 -2.95 -19.65 -6.00
CA ASP A 148 -3.47 -18.73 -4.98
C ASP A 148 -2.42 -17.75 -4.42
N ALA A 149 -1.19 -17.71 -4.96
CA ALA A 149 -0.19 -16.73 -4.54
C ALA A 149 -0.68 -15.30 -4.82
N TYR A 150 -0.53 -14.41 -3.84
CA TYR A 150 -0.88 -13.00 -4.00
C TYR A 150 0.33 -12.18 -4.43
N ILE A 151 0.18 -11.38 -5.47
CA ILE A 151 1.25 -10.55 -6.02
C ILE A 151 0.80 -9.09 -6.06
N VAL A 152 1.51 -8.23 -5.35
CA VAL A 152 1.29 -6.78 -5.35
C VAL A 152 2.53 -6.04 -5.84
N ALA A 153 2.37 -5.13 -6.79
CA ALA A 153 3.47 -4.36 -7.35
C ALA A 153 3.51 -2.92 -6.81
N GLU A 154 4.72 -2.46 -6.54
CA GLU A 154 4.96 -1.04 -6.32
C GLU A 154 5.17 -0.34 -7.66
N VAL A 155 4.16 0.41 -8.07
CA VAL A 155 4.19 1.25 -9.26
C VAL A 155 3.96 2.70 -8.82
N TRP A 156 5.01 3.33 -8.34
CA TRP A 156 4.91 4.69 -7.77
C TRP A 156 4.77 5.75 -8.85
N THR A 157 3.53 6.01 -9.24
CA THR A 157 3.17 6.97 -10.28
C THR A 157 1.72 7.45 -10.09
N ASP A 158 1.23 8.28 -11.01
CA ASP A 158 -0.17 8.71 -11.03
C ASP A 158 -1.14 7.57 -11.36
N GLN A 159 -2.40 7.76 -10.95
CA GLN A 159 -3.45 6.74 -11.06
C GLN A 159 -3.69 6.26 -12.50
N ASN A 160 -3.70 7.17 -13.47
CA ASN A 160 -3.95 6.80 -14.87
C ASN A 160 -2.83 5.93 -15.44
N THR A 161 -1.62 6.12 -14.95
CA THR A 161 -0.45 5.35 -15.37
C THR A 161 -0.42 3.99 -14.68
N TYR A 162 -0.57 3.91 -13.36
CA TYR A 162 -0.50 2.61 -12.69
C TYR A 162 -1.68 1.70 -13.05
N ALA A 163 -2.86 2.25 -13.35
CA ALA A 163 -4.01 1.47 -13.79
C ALA A 163 -3.69 0.57 -14.99
N LYS A 164 -2.85 1.03 -15.92
CA LYS A 164 -2.43 0.25 -17.11
C LYS A 164 -1.65 -1.02 -16.74
N TYR A 165 -1.01 -1.05 -15.58
CA TYR A 165 -0.23 -2.22 -15.15
C TYR A 165 -1.11 -3.44 -14.86
N TYR A 166 -2.40 -3.24 -14.62
CA TYR A 166 -3.37 -4.34 -14.48
C TYR A 166 -3.58 -5.15 -15.78
N GLU A 167 -3.21 -4.63 -16.96
CA GLU A 167 -3.17 -5.40 -18.20
C GLU A 167 -2.21 -6.60 -18.13
N SER A 168 -1.25 -6.58 -17.22
CA SER A 168 -0.33 -7.70 -16.97
C SER A 168 -1.01 -8.92 -16.34
N GLY A 169 -2.22 -8.78 -15.84
CA GLY A 169 -2.91 -9.80 -15.04
C GLY A 169 -2.52 -9.83 -13.56
N ILE A 170 -1.62 -8.93 -13.11
CA ILE A 170 -1.19 -8.87 -11.71
C ILE A 170 -2.38 -8.69 -10.77
N ASP A 171 -2.32 -9.30 -9.57
CA ASP A 171 -3.42 -9.22 -8.62
C ASP A 171 -3.66 -7.77 -8.16
N SER A 172 -2.58 -7.06 -7.77
CA SER A 172 -2.69 -5.71 -7.22
C SER A 172 -1.52 -4.80 -7.58
N CYS A 173 -1.80 -3.50 -7.63
CA CYS A 173 -0.81 -2.43 -7.55
C CYS A 173 -1.14 -1.53 -6.36
N PHE A 174 -0.12 -1.01 -5.66
CA PHE A 174 -0.33 -0.06 -4.57
C PHE A 174 -0.91 1.25 -5.08
N ASP A 175 -1.99 1.72 -4.43
CA ASP A 175 -2.66 2.97 -4.80
C ASP A 175 -2.03 4.18 -4.11
N PHE A 176 -1.08 4.79 -4.79
CA PHE A 176 -0.39 6.00 -4.32
C PHE A 176 -1.28 7.26 -4.33
N SER A 177 -2.41 7.25 -5.04
CA SER A 177 -3.28 8.44 -5.18
C SER A 177 -3.95 8.85 -3.87
N PHE A 178 -4.18 7.89 -2.97
CA PHE A 178 -4.83 8.12 -1.68
C PHE A 178 -3.84 8.28 -0.53
N ALA A 179 -2.60 7.87 -0.75
CA ALA A 179 -1.54 7.81 0.26
C ALA A 179 -0.80 9.14 0.45
N ASP A 180 -0.02 9.20 1.55
CA ASP A 180 0.91 10.29 1.89
C ASP A 180 0.23 11.60 2.34
N SER A 181 1.06 12.54 2.69
CA SER A 181 0.70 13.89 3.20
C SER A 181 -0.02 14.78 2.17
N THR A 182 0.07 14.43 0.89
CA THR A 182 -0.54 15.14 -0.24
C THR A 182 -1.59 14.32 -0.98
N GLY A 183 -1.77 13.05 -0.60
CA GLY A 183 -2.78 12.18 -1.20
C GLY A 183 -4.21 12.56 -0.85
N THR A 184 -5.15 11.90 -1.50
CA THR A 184 -6.58 12.22 -1.39
C THR A 184 -7.09 12.22 0.04
N ILE A 185 -6.72 11.20 0.86
CA ILE A 185 -7.19 11.09 2.25
C ILE A 185 -6.78 12.32 3.07
N THR A 186 -5.49 12.64 3.06
CA THR A 186 -4.96 13.78 3.83
C THR A 186 -5.53 15.12 3.31
N SER A 187 -5.61 15.28 1.99
CA SER A 187 -6.10 16.49 1.36
C SER A 187 -7.57 16.78 1.71
N VAL A 188 -8.41 15.75 1.67
CA VAL A 188 -9.83 15.85 2.02
C VAL A 188 -10.02 16.24 3.47
N LEU A 189 -9.28 15.60 4.39
CA LEU A 189 -9.39 15.91 5.83
C LEU A 189 -8.83 17.30 6.20
N LYS A 190 -7.83 17.81 5.48
CA LYS A 190 -7.28 19.14 5.72
C LYS A 190 -8.12 20.26 5.12
N ASN A 191 -8.74 20.01 3.97
CA ASN A 191 -9.43 21.04 3.19
C ASN A 191 -10.94 21.09 3.43
N GLY A 192 -11.51 20.11 4.14
CA GLY A 192 -12.94 20.03 4.40
C GLY A 192 -13.73 19.79 3.11
N SER A 193 -13.38 18.80 2.31
CA SER A 193 -14.03 18.49 1.02
C SER A 193 -14.44 17.01 0.92
N ALA A 194 -15.33 16.57 1.80
CA ALA A 194 -15.74 15.17 1.92
C ALA A 194 -16.26 14.57 0.60
N SER A 195 -17.06 15.30 -0.17
CA SER A 195 -17.56 14.84 -1.47
C SER A 195 -16.44 14.52 -2.47
N SER A 196 -15.27 15.15 -2.36
CA SER A 196 -14.10 14.85 -3.19
C SER A 196 -13.57 13.44 -2.97
N TYR A 197 -13.70 12.89 -1.76
CA TYR A 197 -13.34 11.50 -1.48
C TYR A 197 -14.24 10.52 -2.25
N GLY A 198 -15.56 10.74 -2.25
CA GLY A 198 -16.49 9.92 -3.00
C GLY A 198 -16.23 9.93 -4.51
N LYS A 199 -15.97 11.11 -5.06
CA LYS A 199 -15.60 11.27 -6.47
C LYS A 199 -14.30 10.53 -6.80
N ALA A 200 -13.30 10.62 -5.92
CA ALA A 200 -12.02 9.94 -6.10
C ALA A 200 -12.17 8.41 -6.09
N LEU A 201 -13.02 7.85 -5.22
CA LEU A 201 -13.28 6.40 -5.18
C LEU A 201 -13.97 5.89 -6.45
N VAL A 202 -14.92 6.65 -7.02
CA VAL A 202 -15.56 6.29 -8.30
C VAL A 202 -14.55 6.38 -9.44
N ASN A 203 -13.75 7.45 -9.50
CA ASN A 203 -12.70 7.59 -10.52
C ASN A 203 -11.68 6.46 -10.46
N LEU A 204 -11.28 6.03 -9.25
CA LEU A 204 -10.41 4.87 -9.06
C LEU A 204 -11.02 3.61 -9.68
N GLN A 205 -12.25 3.28 -9.29
CA GLN A 205 -12.96 2.11 -9.82
C GLN A 205 -13.06 2.16 -11.36
N ASP A 206 -13.45 3.31 -11.91
CA ASP A 206 -13.61 3.50 -13.35
C ASP A 206 -12.28 3.36 -14.09
N ASN A 207 -11.19 3.87 -13.52
CA ASN A 207 -9.85 3.75 -14.11
C ASN A 207 -9.35 2.30 -14.12
N LEU A 208 -9.44 1.59 -12.99
CA LEU A 208 -8.92 0.22 -12.90
C LEU A 208 -9.73 -0.76 -13.74
N SER A 209 -11.06 -0.61 -13.78
CA SER A 209 -11.95 -1.47 -14.57
C SER A 209 -11.76 -1.35 -16.08
N GLN A 210 -11.10 -0.31 -16.58
CA GLN A 210 -10.73 -0.19 -18.00
C GLN A 210 -9.68 -1.22 -18.42
N TYR A 211 -8.86 -1.70 -17.49
CA TYR A 211 -7.70 -2.53 -17.79
C TYR A 211 -7.80 -3.97 -17.25
N SER A 212 -8.72 -4.22 -16.32
CA SER A 212 -8.95 -5.56 -15.78
C SER A 212 -10.35 -5.66 -15.16
N ASP A 213 -11.07 -6.73 -15.47
CA ASP A 213 -12.35 -7.06 -14.81
C ASP A 213 -12.15 -7.75 -13.44
N SER A 214 -10.93 -8.18 -13.14
CA SER A 214 -10.56 -8.92 -11.93
C SER A 214 -9.51 -8.22 -11.07
N TYR A 215 -9.31 -6.92 -11.27
CA TYR A 215 -8.36 -6.15 -10.46
C TYR A 215 -8.72 -6.20 -8.97
N ILE A 216 -7.69 -6.23 -8.14
CA ILE A 216 -7.80 -6.03 -6.70
C ILE A 216 -6.96 -4.79 -6.37
N ASP A 217 -7.59 -3.69 -6.00
CA ASP A 217 -6.83 -2.51 -5.57
C ASP A 217 -6.04 -2.80 -4.29
N ALA A 218 -4.94 -2.11 -4.07
CA ALA A 218 -4.15 -2.20 -2.85
C ALA A 218 -4.01 -0.83 -2.19
N PRO A 219 -5.09 -0.33 -1.57
CA PRO A 219 -5.05 0.95 -0.88
C PRO A 219 -4.13 0.87 0.34
N PHE A 220 -3.37 1.93 0.55
CA PHE A 220 -2.53 2.14 1.72
C PHE A 220 -2.50 3.63 2.06
N TYR A 221 -2.19 3.97 3.30
CA TYR A 221 -2.14 5.36 3.74
C TYR A 221 -0.70 5.87 3.87
N THR A 222 0.16 5.07 4.45
CA THR A 222 1.59 5.31 4.56
C THR A 222 2.37 4.02 4.38
N ASN A 223 3.68 4.14 4.13
CA ASN A 223 4.60 3.02 4.03
C ASN A 223 5.97 3.39 4.63
N HIS A 224 6.96 2.52 4.46
CA HIS A 224 8.31 2.69 4.97
C HIS A 224 9.13 3.81 4.29
N ASP A 225 8.66 4.35 3.15
CA ASP A 225 9.31 5.43 2.40
C ASP A 225 8.63 6.78 2.61
N MET A 226 7.50 6.82 3.30
CA MET A 226 6.72 8.02 3.58
C MET A 226 6.79 8.40 5.06
N ALA A 227 6.58 9.68 5.36
CA ALA A 227 6.35 10.11 6.73
C ALA A 227 5.08 9.45 7.29
N ARG A 228 5.10 9.14 8.59
CA ARG A 228 3.97 8.50 9.27
C ARG A 228 2.77 9.44 9.40
N GLY A 229 1.57 8.91 9.22
CA GLY A 229 0.32 9.65 9.09
C GLY A 229 -0.05 10.54 10.29
N ALA A 230 0.27 10.13 11.52
CA ALA A 230 0.03 10.94 12.71
C ALA A 230 0.80 12.29 12.73
N GLY A 231 1.80 12.43 11.88
CA GLY A 231 2.53 13.67 11.66
C GLY A 231 1.84 14.66 10.71
N TYR A 232 0.82 14.24 9.98
CA TYR A 232 0.15 15.08 8.97
C TYR A 232 -0.83 16.08 9.58
N TYR A 233 -1.30 15.82 10.80
CA TYR A 233 -2.33 16.62 11.47
C TYR A 233 -1.79 17.32 12.72
N SER A 234 -2.33 18.48 13.02
CA SER A 234 -1.97 19.29 14.18
C SER A 234 -3.24 19.90 14.82
N GLY A 235 -3.10 20.42 16.04
CA GLY A 235 -4.20 20.97 16.80
C GLY A 235 -5.00 19.93 17.57
N ASP A 236 -6.14 20.35 18.11
CA ASP A 236 -6.94 19.56 19.06
C ASP A 236 -7.62 18.36 18.42
N ASP A 237 -7.97 18.44 17.14
CA ASP A 237 -8.63 17.36 16.41
C ASP A 237 -7.67 16.38 15.74
N SER A 238 -6.35 16.55 15.91
CA SER A 238 -5.35 15.73 15.22
C SER A 238 -5.47 14.22 15.50
N GLU A 239 -5.89 13.83 16.69
CA GLU A 239 -6.14 12.42 17.04
C GLU A 239 -7.35 11.88 16.27
N LYS A 240 -8.45 12.63 16.23
CA LYS A 240 -9.66 12.27 15.49
C LYS A 240 -9.36 12.16 14.00
N GLN A 241 -8.62 13.11 13.43
CA GLN A 241 -8.21 13.07 12.03
C GLN A 241 -7.30 11.87 11.73
N THR A 242 -6.38 11.51 12.65
CA THR A 242 -5.55 10.31 12.51
C THR A 242 -6.39 9.04 12.49
N LYS A 243 -7.37 8.91 13.39
CA LYS A 243 -8.33 7.78 13.41
C LYS A 243 -9.11 7.67 12.09
N ILE A 244 -9.69 8.77 11.64
CA ILE A 244 -10.50 8.81 10.42
C ILE A 244 -9.65 8.54 9.16
N ALA A 245 -8.44 9.05 9.08
CA ALA A 245 -7.55 8.78 7.95
C ALA A 245 -7.28 7.28 7.77
N GLN A 246 -6.96 6.58 8.86
CA GLN A 246 -6.78 5.13 8.84
C GLN A 246 -8.08 4.40 8.42
N THR A 247 -9.21 4.88 8.91
CA THR A 247 -10.52 4.35 8.56
C THR A 247 -10.84 4.54 7.08
N MET A 248 -10.60 5.73 6.53
CA MET A 248 -10.81 6.00 5.10
C MET A 248 -10.02 5.00 4.25
N ASN A 249 -8.74 4.75 4.59
CA ASN A 249 -7.93 3.74 3.91
C ASN A 249 -8.50 2.32 4.08
N LEU A 250 -8.77 1.91 5.31
CA LEU A 250 -9.20 0.55 5.62
C LEU A 250 -10.60 0.20 5.11
N LEU A 251 -11.46 1.18 4.84
CA LEU A 251 -12.80 0.96 4.27
C LEU A 251 -12.85 1.11 2.74
N MET A 252 -11.72 1.27 2.06
CA MET A 252 -11.64 1.17 0.61
C MET A 252 -11.81 -0.27 0.13
N SER A 253 -12.22 -0.44 -1.11
CA SER A 253 -12.27 -1.76 -1.78
C SER A 253 -10.86 -2.30 -2.04
N GLY A 254 -10.73 -3.60 -2.18
CA GLY A 254 -9.48 -4.28 -2.47
C GLY A 254 -8.78 -4.84 -1.23
N SER A 255 -7.48 -5.00 -1.29
CA SER A 255 -6.61 -5.46 -0.21
C SER A 255 -5.97 -4.27 0.49
N ALA A 256 -6.59 -3.75 1.54
CA ALA A 256 -6.07 -2.58 2.26
C ALA A 256 -4.84 -2.94 3.09
N PHE A 257 -3.77 -2.15 2.94
CA PHE A 257 -2.52 -2.28 3.67
C PHE A 257 -2.46 -1.30 4.83
N LEU A 258 -2.02 -1.78 5.98
CA LEU A 258 -1.74 -0.99 7.18
C LEU A 258 -0.24 -1.08 7.48
N TYR A 259 0.45 0.07 7.45
CA TYR A 259 1.85 0.11 7.85
C TYR A 259 1.95 -0.01 9.38
N TYR A 260 2.82 -0.91 9.88
CA TYR A 260 2.93 -1.16 11.33
C TYR A 260 3.18 0.13 12.12
N GLY A 261 2.51 0.25 13.26
CA GLY A 261 2.60 1.43 14.14
C GLY A 261 1.64 2.56 13.76
N GLU A 262 1.02 2.54 12.58
CA GLU A 262 -0.04 3.48 12.24
C GLU A 262 -1.28 3.27 13.11
N GLU A 263 -1.54 2.03 13.53
CA GLU A 263 -2.60 1.68 14.49
C GLU A 263 -2.38 2.26 15.88
N LEU A 264 -1.15 2.73 16.18
CA LEU A 264 -0.82 3.44 17.41
C LEU A 264 -0.68 4.95 17.21
N GLY A 265 -0.77 5.43 15.97
CA GLY A 265 -0.43 6.80 15.65
C GLY A 265 1.03 7.13 15.90
N MET A 266 1.95 6.19 15.64
CA MET A 266 3.38 6.43 15.73
C MET A 266 3.79 7.57 14.80
N LYS A 267 4.84 8.29 15.18
CA LYS A 267 5.44 9.38 14.40
C LYS A 267 6.80 8.96 13.84
N GLY A 268 7.18 9.56 12.73
CA GLY A 268 8.47 9.40 12.09
C GLY A 268 8.48 10.08 10.74
N SER A 269 9.46 10.95 10.50
CA SER A 269 9.58 11.72 9.26
C SER A 269 11.03 12.13 9.01
N GLY A 270 11.29 12.69 7.83
CA GLY A 270 12.62 13.11 7.41
C GLY A 270 13.46 11.93 6.97
N LYS A 271 14.37 11.46 7.83
CA LYS A 271 15.24 10.32 7.52
C LYS A 271 14.45 9.02 7.40
N ASP A 272 14.94 8.10 6.59
CA ASP A 272 14.34 6.77 6.43
C ASP A 272 14.30 5.97 7.74
N GLU A 273 15.35 6.09 8.54
CA GLU A 273 15.45 5.46 9.85
C GLU A 273 14.30 5.86 10.78
N ASN A 274 13.86 7.12 10.71
CA ASN A 274 12.75 7.63 11.52
C ASN A 274 11.40 7.02 11.11
N LYS A 275 11.20 6.80 9.81
CA LYS A 275 9.98 6.18 9.27
C LYS A 275 9.89 4.70 9.65
N ARG A 276 11.04 4.06 9.89
CA ARG A 276 11.23 2.63 10.19
C ARG A 276 11.58 2.38 11.66
N ALA A 277 11.19 3.29 12.55
CA ALA A 277 11.36 3.15 13.98
C ALA A 277 10.72 1.84 14.50
N PRO A 278 11.31 1.17 15.51
CA PRO A 278 10.72 -0.02 16.11
C PRO A 278 9.30 0.21 16.59
N MET A 279 8.50 -0.87 16.60
CA MET A 279 7.14 -0.84 17.15
C MET A 279 7.14 -0.35 18.59
N TYR A 280 6.22 0.55 18.90
CA TYR A 280 6.11 1.18 20.22
C TYR A 280 5.24 0.33 21.16
N TRP A 281 5.80 -0.82 21.59
CA TRP A 281 5.12 -1.78 22.44
C TRP A 281 4.86 -1.24 23.85
N SER A 282 5.87 -0.57 24.44
CA SER A 282 5.86 -0.04 25.81
C SER A 282 6.51 1.34 25.86
N GLU A 283 6.12 2.16 26.84
CA GLU A 283 6.79 3.42 27.17
C GLU A 283 8.12 3.19 27.90
N ASP A 284 8.28 2.02 28.52
CA ASP A 284 9.54 1.58 29.11
C ASP A 284 10.39 0.85 28.06
N SER A 285 11.45 1.51 27.61
CA SER A 285 12.38 0.94 26.63
C SER A 285 13.20 -0.26 27.15
N ALA A 286 13.14 -0.57 28.44
CA ALA A 286 13.83 -1.69 29.06
C ALA A 286 13.00 -2.99 29.10
N VAL A 287 11.74 -2.95 28.66
CA VAL A 287 10.87 -4.14 28.58
C VAL A 287 11.43 -5.14 27.55
N ASP A 288 11.39 -6.41 27.92
CA ASP A 288 11.80 -7.50 27.03
C ASP A 288 11.00 -7.48 25.71
N GLY A 289 11.71 -7.60 24.59
CA GLY A 289 11.12 -7.54 23.25
C GLY A 289 11.15 -6.17 22.60
N MET A 290 11.53 -5.11 23.32
CA MET A 290 11.79 -3.80 22.72
C MET A 290 13.05 -3.85 21.86
N CYS A 291 12.91 -3.46 20.58
CA CYS A 291 14.04 -3.37 19.65
C CYS A 291 14.70 -2.01 19.72
N LYS A 292 16.01 -1.99 19.46
CA LYS A 292 16.71 -0.73 19.19
C LYS A 292 16.40 -0.29 17.77
N GLY A 293 16.22 1.01 17.58
CA GLY A 293 16.09 1.59 16.25
C GLY A 293 17.40 1.52 15.45
N PRO A 294 17.33 1.83 14.14
CA PRO A 294 18.50 2.02 13.29
C PRO A 294 19.50 3.00 13.92
N ALA A 295 20.79 2.84 13.61
CA ALA A 295 21.88 3.60 14.27
C ALA A 295 21.75 5.12 14.12
N ASP A 296 21.24 5.58 12.99
CA ASP A 296 21.10 7.01 12.67
C ASP A 296 19.69 7.58 12.92
N MET A 297 18.82 6.79 13.57
CA MET A 297 17.48 7.23 13.94
C MET A 297 17.55 8.37 14.98
N ASP A 298 16.73 9.39 14.74
CA ASP A 298 16.57 10.48 15.70
C ASP A 298 15.74 10.03 16.93
N THR A 299 15.82 10.78 18.01
CA THR A 299 14.90 10.61 19.14
C THR A 299 13.51 11.10 18.71
N ILE A 300 12.56 10.19 18.54
CA ILE A 300 11.20 10.51 18.11
C ILE A 300 10.32 10.64 19.35
N LYS A 301 9.72 11.84 19.52
CA LYS A 301 8.70 12.04 20.54
C LYS A 301 7.35 11.54 20.02
N MET A 302 6.89 10.42 20.54
CA MET A 302 5.55 9.91 20.26
C MET A 302 4.50 10.85 20.87
N LYS A 303 3.36 10.99 20.20
CA LYS A 303 2.26 11.87 20.63
C LYS A 303 1.21 11.11 21.42
N TYR A 304 1.02 9.85 21.05
CA TYR A 304 0.03 8.96 21.64
C TYR A 304 0.75 7.85 22.42
N GLY A 305 0.07 7.20 23.33
CA GLY A 305 0.63 6.15 24.18
C GLY A 305 1.14 4.94 23.42
N ALA A 306 1.97 4.13 24.07
CA ALA A 306 2.41 2.84 23.55
C ALA A 306 1.22 1.84 23.45
N LEU A 307 1.44 0.68 22.82
CA LEU A 307 0.41 -0.35 22.70
C LEU A 307 -0.22 -0.72 24.04
N GLU A 308 0.61 -1.00 25.05
CA GLU A 308 0.15 -1.37 26.40
C GLU A 308 -0.84 -0.35 27.00
N THR A 309 -0.58 0.95 26.78
CA THR A 309 -1.47 2.02 27.25
C THR A 309 -2.73 2.11 26.40
N GLN A 310 -2.60 1.97 25.08
CA GLN A 310 -3.72 2.09 24.15
C GLN A 310 -4.67 0.88 24.19
N GLU A 311 -4.20 -0.30 24.60
CA GLU A 311 -5.08 -1.47 24.81
C GLU A 311 -6.07 -1.25 25.95
N GLU A 312 -5.70 -0.51 26.99
CA GLU A 312 -6.52 -0.19 28.16
C GLU A 312 -7.47 1.00 27.92
N ASP A 313 -7.20 1.83 26.91
CA ASP A 313 -8.02 3.00 26.58
C ASP A 313 -9.00 2.68 25.43
N GLY A 314 -10.27 2.51 25.79
CA GLY A 314 -11.34 2.23 24.80
C GLY A 314 -11.50 3.30 23.70
N ASN A 315 -10.96 4.51 23.90
CA ASN A 315 -11.00 5.60 22.90
C ASN A 315 -9.68 5.78 22.16
N SER A 316 -8.68 4.91 22.36
CA SER A 316 -7.39 5.01 21.69
C SER A 316 -7.46 4.85 20.17
N ILE A 317 -6.40 5.24 19.48
CA ILE A 317 -6.24 5.00 18.02
C ILE A 317 -6.26 3.48 17.77
N TYR A 318 -5.56 2.71 18.59
CA TYR A 318 -5.51 1.25 18.49
C TYR A 318 -6.88 0.60 18.52
N GLN A 319 -7.70 0.93 19.51
CA GLN A 319 -9.07 0.37 19.63
C GLN A 319 -9.96 0.81 18.47
N PHE A 320 -9.78 2.04 18.00
CA PHE A 320 -10.53 2.54 16.84
C PHE A 320 -10.17 1.81 15.54
N VAL A 321 -8.87 1.61 15.26
CA VAL A 321 -8.41 0.84 14.10
C VAL A 321 -8.85 -0.62 14.20
N LYS A 322 -8.76 -1.22 15.38
CA LYS A 322 -9.25 -2.59 15.64
C LYS A 322 -10.75 -2.73 15.33
N GLN A 323 -11.56 -1.76 15.75
CA GLN A 323 -12.98 -1.74 15.43
C GLN A 323 -13.23 -1.55 13.92
N THR A 324 -12.45 -0.71 13.27
CA THR A 324 -12.52 -0.51 11.80
C THR A 324 -12.27 -1.82 11.06
N ILE A 325 -11.20 -2.55 11.41
CA ILE A 325 -10.86 -3.84 10.81
C ILE A 325 -11.97 -4.88 11.08
N LYS A 326 -12.54 -4.88 12.29
CA LYS A 326 -13.66 -5.76 12.62
C LYS A 326 -14.86 -5.52 11.69
N LEU A 327 -15.27 -4.26 11.51
CA LEU A 327 -16.38 -3.91 10.62
C LEU A 327 -16.06 -4.24 9.16
N ARG A 328 -14.82 -4.00 8.70
CA ARG A 328 -14.38 -4.41 7.36
C ARG A 328 -14.56 -5.92 7.13
N ASN A 329 -14.21 -6.74 8.13
CA ASN A 329 -14.34 -8.19 8.03
C ASN A 329 -15.81 -8.67 8.18
N GLU A 330 -16.62 -7.93 8.90
CA GLU A 330 -18.05 -8.24 9.09
C GLU A 330 -18.89 -7.94 7.84
N TYR A 331 -18.50 -6.91 7.07
CA TYR A 331 -19.19 -6.45 5.85
C TYR A 331 -18.32 -6.69 4.61
N PRO A 332 -18.48 -7.82 3.90
CA PRO A 332 -17.69 -8.13 2.70
C PRO A 332 -17.87 -7.09 1.58
N GLU A 333 -18.98 -6.34 1.58
CA GLU A 333 -19.25 -5.23 0.66
C GLU A 333 -18.17 -4.16 0.73
N ILE A 334 -17.52 -3.98 1.88
CA ILE A 334 -16.45 -3.00 2.05
C ILE A 334 -15.25 -3.34 1.15
N ALA A 335 -14.77 -4.58 1.26
CA ALA A 335 -13.57 -5.03 0.55
C ALA A 335 -13.84 -5.43 -0.90
N ARG A 336 -15.02 -6.00 -1.19
CA ARG A 336 -15.34 -6.65 -2.47
C ARG A 336 -16.42 -5.93 -3.28
N GLY A 337 -17.11 -4.97 -2.65
CA GLY A 337 -18.23 -4.26 -3.27
C GLY A 337 -17.76 -3.21 -4.29
N THR A 338 -18.58 -3.04 -5.31
CA THR A 338 -18.51 -1.89 -6.21
C THR A 338 -18.91 -0.62 -5.46
N VAL A 339 -18.41 0.49 -5.92
CA VAL A 339 -18.58 1.82 -5.30
C VAL A 339 -19.57 2.64 -6.12
N LYS A 340 -20.56 3.21 -5.45
CA LYS A 340 -21.40 4.28 -5.99
C LYS A 340 -21.37 5.47 -5.02
N PHE A 341 -21.07 6.65 -5.54
CA PHE A 341 -21.10 7.89 -4.77
C PHE A 341 -22.51 8.49 -4.81
N GLU A 342 -23.11 8.69 -3.64
CA GLU A 342 -24.44 9.31 -3.50
C GLU A 342 -24.28 10.84 -3.43
N GLU A 343 -24.02 11.47 -4.59
CA GLU A 343 -23.65 12.89 -4.70
C GLU A 343 -24.73 13.82 -4.15
N ASN A 344 -26.02 13.52 -4.36
CA ASN A 344 -27.13 14.39 -3.97
C ASN A 344 -27.31 14.57 -2.46
N ILE A 345 -26.74 13.66 -1.66
CA ILE A 345 -26.81 13.67 -0.19
C ILE A 345 -25.41 13.78 0.43
N SER A 346 -24.45 14.17 -0.36
CA SER A 346 -23.06 14.42 0.05
C SER A 346 -22.71 15.89 -0.16
N ASP A 347 -21.82 16.41 0.67
CA ASP A 347 -21.37 17.80 0.62
C ASP A 347 -19.89 17.93 1.03
N ASP A 348 -19.46 19.11 1.44
CA ASP A 348 -18.09 19.35 1.90
C ASP A 348 -17.79 18.69 3.25
N LYS A 349 -18.79 18.34 4.06
CA LYS A 349 -18.65 17.72 5.38
C LYS A 349 -18.92 16.23 5.35
N VAL A 350 -19.89 15.79 4.56
CA VAL A 350 -20.41 14.43 4.52
C VAL A 350 -20.17 13.79 3.16
N CYS A 351 -19.67 12.56 3.19
CA CYS A 351 -19.55 11.70 2.02
C CYS A 351 -20.34 10.42 2.21
N VAL A 352 -21.27 10.11 1.32
CA VAL A 352 -22.10 8.90 1.35
C VAL A 352 -21.70 7.99 0.18
N ILE A 353 -21.26 6.79 0.51
CA ILE A 353 -20.84 5.77 -0.45
C ILE A 353 -21.73 4.56 -0.29
N LYS A 354 -22.37 4.14 -1.38
CA LYS A 354 -23.03 2.83 -1.46
C LYS A 354 -22.03 1.79 -1.92
N LYS A 355 -21.95 0.68 -1.22
CA LYS A 355 -21.19 -0.51 -1.59
C LYS A 355 -22.15 -1.64 -1.93
N THR A 356 -21.93 -2.30 -3.08
CA THR A 356 -22.75 -3.43 -3.54
C THR A 356 -21.87 -4.64 -3.81
N TYR A 357 -22.17 -5.77 -3.16
CA TYR A 357 -21.50 -7.04 -3.39
C TYR A 357 -22.54 -8.18 -3.50
N GLY A 358 -22.64 -8.77 -4.70
CA GLY A 358 -23.74 -9.70 -4.99
C GLY A 358 -25.10 -9.00 -4.86
N ASP A 359 -25.97 -9.59 -4.06
CA ASP A 359 -27.31 -9.05 -3.77
C ASP A 359 -27.34 -8.18 -2.50
N SER A 360 -26.18 -7.94 -1.88
CA SER A 360 -26.08 -7.19 -0.63
C SER A 360 -25.57 -5.77 -0.88
N GLU A 361 -26.19 -4.82 -0.17
CA GLU A 361 -25.81 -3.40 -0.21
C GLU A 361 -25.67 -2.86 1.20
N ILE A 362 -24.72 -1.91 1.35
CA ILE A 362 -24.58 -1.06 2.54
C ILE A 362 -24.26 0.38 2.12
N LEU A 363 -24.53 1.33 3.01
CA LEU A 363 -23.97 2.67 2.93
C LEU A 363 -22.83 2.83 3.92
N LEU A 364 -21.78 3.47 3.48
CA LEU A 364 -20.73 4.05 4.33
C LEU A 364 -20.96 5.56 4.36
N VAL A 365 -21.37 6.09 5.49
CA VAL A 365 -21.61 7.52 5.68
C VAL A 365 -20.47 8.10 6.50
N TYR A 366 -19.67 8.98 5.89
CA TYR A 366 -18.53 9.63 6.53
C TYR A 366 -18.89 11.08 6.87
N ASN A 367 -18.77 11.48 8.14
CA ASN A 367 -18.67 12.87 8.53
C ASN A 367 -17.19 13.20 8.76
N LEU A 368 -16.59 13.95 7.85
CA LEU A 368 -15.18 14.32 7.86
C LEU A 368 -14.92 15.72 8.42
N ALA A 369 -15.96 16.35 8.94
CA ALA A 369 -15.91 17.66 9.60
C ALA A 369 -15.89 17.52 11.14
N PRO A 370 -15.41 18.53 11.88
CA PRO A 370 -15.42 18.49 13.35
C PRO A 370 -16.82 18.63 13.97
N GLU A 371 -17.79 19.21 13.24
CA GLU A 371 -19.16 19.39 13.72
C GLU A 371 -20.05 18.17 13.42
N SER A 372 -21.12 18.00 14.19
CA SER A 372 -22.15 17.05 13.87
C SER A 372 -22.86 17.39 12.54
N ALA A 373 -23.42 16.36 11.90
CA ALA A 373 -24.15 16.51 10.65
C ALA A 373 -25.42 15.67 10.66
N ASP A 374 -26.47 16.20 10.01
CA ASP A 374 -27.68 15.46 9.69
C ASP A 374 -27.68 15.08 8.21
N VAL A 375 -27.94 13.81 7.93
CA VAL A 375 -27.97 13.26 6.57
C VAL A 375 -29.36 12.70 6.29
N ASP A 376 -30.05 13.26 5.30
CA ASP A 376 -31.35 12.77 4.88
C ASP A 376 -31.21 11.55 3.98
N LEU A 377 -31.51 10.38 4.53
CA LEU A 377 -31.52 9.08 3.84
C LEU A 377 -32.93 8.66 3.40
N SER A 378 -33.96 9.49 3.59
CA SER A 378 -35.36 9.13 3.30
C SER A 378 -35.61 8.73 1.84
N GLY A 379 -34.84 9.29 0.90
CA GLY A 379 -34.86 8.98 -0.52
C GLY A 379 -33.88 7.91 -0.99
N VAL A 380 -33.14 7.27 -0.06
CA VAL A 380 -32.10 6.29 -0.39
C VAL A 380 -32.63 4.87 -0.16
N THR A 381 -32.29 3.98 -1.10
CA THR A 381 -32.59 2.55 -1.00
C THR A 381 -31.30 1.77 -0.73
N VAL A 382 -31.34 0.81 0.18
CA VAL A 382 -30.24 -0.10 0.50
C VAL A 382 -30.80 -1.53 0.46
N GLY A 383 -30.45 -2.30 -0.56
CA GLY A 383 -31.15 -3.55 -0.84
C GLY A 383 -32.64 -3.31 -1.09
N GLU A 384 -33.49 -3.97 -0.31
CA GLU A 384 -34.96 -3.81 -0.38
C GLU A 384 -35.49 -2.74 0.60
N LYS A 385 -34.63 -2.18 1.49
CA LYS A 385 -35.00 -1.22 2.53
C LYS A 385 -34.90 0.21 2.07
N SER A 386 -35.76 1.09 2.63
CA SER A 386 -35.68 2.53 2.37
C SER A 386 -36.24 3.35 3.54
N GLY A 387 -35.81 4.60 3.66
CA GLY A 387 -36.33 5.55 4.63
C GLY A 387 -36.26 5.03 6.07
N SER A 388 -37.43 4.86 6.72
CA SER A 388 -37.52 4.42 8.12
C SER A 388 -37.21 2.94 8.36
N GLU A 389 -37.03 2.16 7.28
CA GLU A 389 -36.63 0.74 7.37
C GLU A 389 -35.15 0.55 7.50
N LEU A 390 -34.37 1.60 7.21
CA LEU A 390 -32.91 1.58 7.31
C LEU A 390 -32.47 1.48 8.77
N GLU A 391 -31.38 0.79 9.01
CA GLU A 391 -30.79 0.53 10.33
C GLU A 391 -29.30 0.85 10.37
N ILE A 392 -28.82 1.26 11.54
CA ILE A 392 -27.38 1.36 11.79
C ILE A 392 -26.82 -0.05 11.92
N GLY A 393 -25.90 -0.41 11.02
CA GLY A 393 -25.17 -1.68 11.03
C GLY A 393 -23.87 -1.62 11.83
N GLY A 394 -23.26 -0.46 11.96
CA GLY A 394 -22.02 -0.26 12.69
C GLY A 394 -21.63 1.21 12.78
N VAL A 395 -20.83 1.54 13.78
CA VAL A 395 -20.38 2.91 14.02
C VAL A 395 -18.88 2.97 14.35
N LEU A 396 -18.24 4.01 13.89
CA LEU A 396 -16.87 4.39 14.22
C LEU A 396 -16.91 5.86 14.69
N LEU A 397 -16.90 6.05 16.00
CA LEU A 397 -17.07 7.34 16.65
C LEU A 397 -15.76 7.76 17.31
N THR A 398 -15.21 8.92 16.97
CA THR A 398 -13.95 9.42 17.54
C THR A 398 -14.11 10.10 18.90
N GLY A 399 -15.37 10.30 19.35
CA GLY A 399 -15.74 10.88 20.63
C GLY A 399 -16.76 10.01 21.36
N THR A 400 -17.44 10.58 22.34
CA THR A 400 -18.43 9.92 23.19
C THR A 400 -19.89 10.15 22.75
N GLU A 401 -20.11 11.00 21.76
CA GLU A 401 -21.44 11.28 21.22
C GLU A 401 -21.89 10.11 20.33
N GLU A 402 -23.20 9.80 20.38
CA GLU A 402 -23.78 8.70 19.63
C GLU A 402 -24.30 9.15 18.25
N ALA A 403 -24.31 8.22 17.30
CA ALA A 403 -25.03 8.39 16.04
C ALA A 403 -26.47 7.87 16.21
N VAL A 404 -27.44 8.60 15.65
CA VAL A 404 -28.87 8.25 15.73
C VAL A 404 -29.48 8.27 14.34
N LEU A 405 -30.18 7.20 13.98
CA LEU A 405 -30.99 7.13 12.75
C LEU A 405 -32.46 7.10 13.14
N GLN A 406 -33.19 8.14 12.79
CA GLN A 406 -34.62 8.27 13.11
C GLN A 406 -35.38 8.83 11.90
N ASP A 407 -36.47 8.17 11.52
CA ASP A 407 -37.37 8.59 10.43
C ASP A 407 -36.63 8.89 9.10
N GLY A 408 -35.55 8.12 8.80
CA GLY A 408 -34.74 8.28 7.61
C GLY A 408 -33.67 9.40 7.70
N THR A 409 -33.58 10.09 8.84
CA THR A 409 -32.51 11.09 9.09
C THR A 409 -31.43 10.48 9.98
N LEU A 410 -30.19 10.47 9.51
CA LEU A 410 -29.01 10.07 10.27
C LEU A 410 -28.34 11.32 10.87
N THR A 411 -28.40 11.45 12.20
CA THR A 411 -27.59 12.43 12.94
C THR A 411 -26.30 11.76 13.39
N MET A 412 -25.16 12.30 13.04
CA MET A 412 -23.87 11.73 13.36
C MET A 412 -22.88 12.77 13.87
N PRO A 413 -22.02 12.39 14.86
CA PRO A 413 -21.01 13.30 15.40
C PRO A 413 -19.95 13.67 14.37
N GLY A 414 -19.17 14.72 14.69
CA GLY A 414 -17.98 15.08 13.90
C GLY A 414 -16.93 13.98 13.90
N TYR A 415 -16.21 13.84 12.79
CA TYR A 415 -15.20 12.81 12.58
C TYR A 415 -15.70 11.41 12.94
N SER A 416 -16.72 10.95 12.23
CA SER A 416 -17.32 9.63 12.44
C SER A 416 -17.64 8.93 11.12
N VAL A 417 -17.81 7.61 11.18
CA VAL A 417 -18.30 6.81 10.06
C VAL A 417 -19.43 5.91 10.58
N VAL A 418 -20.51 5.85 9.81
CA VAL A 418 -21.66 5.01 10.12
C VAL A 418 -21.94 4.08 8.94
N ILE A 419 -22.12 2.80 9.24
CA ILE A 419 -22.61 1.80 8.29
C ILE A 419 -24.13 1.75 8.43
N VAL A 420 -24.84 1.91 7.31
CA VAL A 420 -26.30 1.81 7.24
C VAL A 420 -26.68 0.64 6.33
N LYS A 421 -27.66 -0.16 6.75
CA LYS A 421 -28.15 -1.35 6.04
C LYS A 421 -29.67 -1.48 6.10
#